data_3b9051fbde1c79cc6f6d3eb2cd3ddc15
#
_entry.id   3b9051fbde1c79cc6f6d3eb2cd3ddc15
#
_cell.length_a   1.000
_cell.length_b   1.000
_cell.length_c   1.000
_cell.angle_alpha   90.00
_cell.angle_beta   90.00
_cell.angle_gamma   90.00
#
_symmetry.space_group_name_H-M   'P 1'
#
loop_
_entity.id
_entity.type
_entity.pdbx_description
1 polymer ?
#
loop_
_entity_poly.entity_id
_entity_poly.type
_entity_poly.pdbx_seq_one_letter_code
_entity_poly.pdbx_strand_id
1 'polypeptide(L)'
;MDKIFIEIFEELTKLNASGKYTTFFDFEGHINVVDIRIFNGKWSVCKTPFFDMAVIRLDAPNYHSCATGEHFDPQTFLKYLADLWKFRPTKKHPFLKYSEYDK
;
A
#
# COMPACT_ATOMS: atom_id res chain seq x y z
N MET A 1 -5.90 6.15 14.53
CA MET A 1 -5.74 5.96 13.07
C MET A 1 -7.02 6.39 12.37
N ASP A 2 -6.89 7.12 11.29
CA ASP A 2 -8.05 7.60 10.56
C ASP A 2 -8.82 6.48 9.90
N LYS A 3 -10.13 6.68 9.81
CA LYS A 3 -11.04 5.70 9.26
C LYS A 3 -10.69 5.26 7.84
N ILE A 4 -10.09 6.14 7.04
CA ILE A 4 -9.69 5.81 5.67
C ILE A 4 -8.71 4.64 5.64
N PHE A 5 -7.87 4.50 6.66
CA PHE A 5 -6.92 3.38 6.72
C PHE A 5 -7.62 2.06 7.05
N ILE A 6 -8.75 2.12 7.72
CA ILE A 6 -9.56 0.93 7.94
C ILE A 6 -10.15 0.46 6.62
N GLU A 7 -10.61 1.39 5.79
CA GLU A 7 -11.09 1.06 4.45
C GLU A 7 -9.99 0.46 3.58
N ILE A 8 -8.78 1.01 3.67
CA ILE A 8 -7.63 0.47 2.96
C ILE A 8 -7.34 -0.96 3.43
N PHE A 9 -7.35 -1.18 4.73
CA PHE A 9 -7.15 -2.51 5.29
C PHE A 9 -8.18 -3.50 4.75
N GLU A 10 -9.44 -3.10 4.70
CA GLU A 10 -10.51 -3.96 4.20
C GLU A 10 -10.30 -4.33 2.73
N GLU A 11 -9.91 -3.36 1.90
CA GLU A 11 -9.65 -3.61 0.48
C GLU A 11 -8.45 -4.52 0.29
N LEU A 12 -7.39 -4.32 1.06
CA LEU A 12 -6.22 -5.18 1.01
C LEU A 12 -6.57 -6.62 1.42
N THR A 13 -7.42 -6.77 2.41
CA THR A 13 -7.87 -8.08 2.86
C THR A 13 -8.63 -8.82 1.75
N LYS A 14 -9.50 -8.10 1.04
CA LYS A 14 -10.24 -8.67 -0.08
C LYS A 14 -9.30 -9.10 -1.21
N LEU A 15 -8.33 -8.26 -1.54
CA LEU A 15 -7.35 -8.58 -2.57
C LEU A 15 -6.56 -9.84 -2.21
N ASN A 16 -6.15 -9.93 -0.96
CA ASN A 16 -5.43 -11.12 -0.48
C ASN A 16 -6.29 -12.36 -0.56
N ALA A 17 -7.56 -12.25 -0.19
CA ALA A 17 -8.49 -13.38 -0.21
C ALA A 17 -8.79 -13.85 -1.63
N SER A 18 -8.63 -13.00 -2.62
CA SER A 18 -8.90 -13.35 -4.02
C SER A 18 -7.89 -14.36 -4.57
N GLY A 19 -6.73 -14.48 -3.96
CA GLY A 19 -5.65 -15.33 -4.43
C GLY A 19 -4.79 -14.71 -5.52
N LYS A 20 -5.18 -13.55 -6.04
CA LYS A 20 -4.40 -12.86 -7.09
C LYS A 20 -3.22 -12.09 -6.53
N TYR A 21 -3.30 -11.69 -5.28
CA TYR A 21 -2.29 -10.87 -4.62
C TYR A 21 -2.06 -11.35 -3.21
N THR A 22 -0.87 -11.06 -2.68
CA THR A 22 -0.59 -11.20 -1.26
C THR A 22 -0.37 -9.81 -0.70
N THR A 23 -1.11 -9.45 0.35
CA THR A 23 -1.05 -8.11 0.92
C THR A 23 -0.64 -8.16 2.39
N PHE A 24 0.10 -7.14 2.81
CA PHE A 24 0.50 -6.97 4.21
C PHE A 24 0.10 -5.57 4.64
N PHE A 25 -0.45 -5.49 5.84
CA PHE A 25 -0.83 -4.23 6.45
C PHE A 25 -0.45 -4.31 7.92
N ASP A 26 0.59 -3.59 8.31
CA ASP A 26 1.08 -3.60 9.68
C ASP A 26 0.96 -2.22 10.29
N PHE A 27 0.16 -2.11 11.35
CA PHE A 27 0.02 -0.87 12.10
C PHE A 27 0.86 -0.94 13.35
N GLU A 28 1.76 0.00 13.51
CA GLU A 28 2.59 0.12 14.69
C GLU A 28 2.14 1.35 15.49
N GLY A 29 1.27 1.12 16.46
CA GLY A 29 0.60 2.20 17.16
C GLY A 29 1.51 3.10 17.98
N HIS A 30 2.61 2.55 18.50
CA HIS A 30 3.52 3.33 19.35
C HIS A 30 4.29 4.41 18.57
N ILE A 31 4.40 4.26 17.25
CA ILE A 31 5.06 5.25 16.40
C ILE A 31 4.13 5.79 15.33
N ASN A 32 2.88 5.35 15.35
CA ASN A 32 1.83 5.82 14.45
C ASN A 32 2.18 5.65 12.97
N VAL A 33 2.64 4.46 12.62
CA VAL A 33 3.07 4.11 11.26
C VAL A 33 2.23 2.94 10.73
N VAL A 34 1.84 3.01 9.47
CA VAL A 34 1.22 1.92 8.75
C VAL A 34 2.18 1.48 7.64
N ASP A 35 2.50 0.20 7.61
CA ASP A 35 3.36 -0.38 6.60
C ASP A 35 2.51 -1.23 5.67
N ILE A 36 2.55 -0.94 4.38
CA ILE A 36 1.71 -1.60 3.38
C ILE A 36 2.61 -2.22 2.31
N ARG A 37 2.40 -3.52 2.03
CA ARG A 37 3.13 -4.21 0.96
C ARG A 37 2.16 -5.05 0.14
N ILE A 38 2.33 -5.06 -1.16
CA ILE A 38 1.50 -5.84 -2.07
C ILE A 38 2.40 -6.59 -3.04
N PHE A 39 2.18 -7.91 -3.13
CA PHE A 39 2.91 -8.79 -4.03
C PHE A 39 1.95 -9.38 -5.06
N ASN A 40 2.45 -9.64 -6.27
CA ASN A 40 1.71 -10.39 -7.27
C ASN A 40 1.66 -11.85 -6.87
N GLY A 41 0.47 -12.44 -6.91
CA GLY A 41 0.31 -13.86 -6.64
C GLY A 41 0.68 -14.24 -5.22
N LYS A 42 1.21 -15.45 -5.07
CA LYS A 42 1.59 -15.96 -3.75
C LYS A 42 2.91 -15.36 -3.30
N TRP A 43 2.99 -15.11 -2.00
CA TRP A 43 4.22 -14.60 -1.41
C TRP A 43 5.30 -15.68 -1.36
N SER A 44 6.56 -15.25 -1.53
CA SER A 44 7.73 -16.08 -1.25
C SER A 44 8.86 -15.17 -0.79
N VAL A 45 9.84 -15.75 -0.11
CA VAL A 45 10.94 -14.97 0.49
C VAL A 45 11.77 -14.21 -0.54
N CYS A 46 11.80 -14.70 -1.78
CA CYS A 46 12.62 -14.08 -2.83
C CYS A 46 11.87 -13.08 -3.67
N LYS A 47 10.58 -12.90 -3.42
CA LYS A 47 9.75 -11.97 -4.19
C LYS A 47 9.92 -10.54 -3.73
N THR A 48 9.87 -9.64 -4.69
CA THR A 48 9.86 -8.21 -4.43
C THR A 48 8.42 -7.70 -4.55
N PRO A 49 7.93 -6.92 -3.59
CA PRO A 49 6.59 -6.35 -3.72
C PRO A 49 6.56 -5.30 -4.84
N PHE A 50 5.42 -5.19 -5.51
CA PHE A 50 5.28 -4.09 -6.47
C PHE A 50 4.78 -2.81 -5.80
N PHE A 51 4.36 -2.89 -4.55
CA PHE A 51 4.06 -1.73 -3.72
C PHE A 51 4.61 -2.00 -2.33
N ASP A 52 5.36 -1.04 -1.79
CA ASP A 52 5.95 -1.15 -0.46
C ASP A 52 6.12 0.26 0.10
N MET A 53 5.36 0.60 1.13
CA MET A 53 5.41 1.94 1.70
C MET A 53 5.08 1.92 3.19
N ALA A 54 5.84 2.68 3.95
CA ALA A 54 5.52 3.00 5.34
C ALA A 54 4.96 4.43 5.36
N VAL A 55 3.74 4.57 5.84
CA VAL A 55 3.04 5.86 5.91
C VAL A 55 3.08 6.36 7.33
N ILE A 56 3.55 7.58 7.51
CA ILE A 56 3.62 8.24 8.81
C ILE A 56 2.65 9.40 8.87
N ARG A 57 2.52 9.99 10.06
CA ARG A 57 1.63 11.13 10.33
C ARG A 57 0.19 10.77 10.01
N LEU A 58 -0.29 9.73 10.68
CA LEU A 58 -1.64 9.18 10.44
C LEU A 58 -2.76 10.05 10.97
N ASP A 59 -2.46 11.25 11.41
CA ASP A 59 -3.42 12.27 11.79
C ASP A 59 -3.66 13.17 10.57
N ALA A 60 -4.84 13.06 10.02
CA ALA A 60 -5.21 13.83 8.82
C ALA A 60 -4.94 15.31 9.00
N PRO A 61 -4.61 16.04 7.94
CA PRO A 61 -4.51 15.58 6.55
C PRO A 61 -3.10 15.28 6.08
N ASN A 62 -2.16 15.12 6.97
CA ASN A 62 -0.74 15.14 6.65
C ASN A 62 -0.08 13.78 6.64
N TYR A 63 -0.55 12.90 5.79
CA TYR A 63 0.08 11.59 5.61
C TYR A 63 1.28 11.71 4.68
N HIS A 64 2.37 11.03 5.04
CA HIS A 64 3.59 11.07 4.25
C HIS A 64 4.23 9.69 4.16
N SER A 65 4.92 9.44 3.05
CA SER A 65 5.77 8.27 2.94
C SER A 65 6.99 8.43 3.84
N CYS A 66 7.30 7.43 4.62
CA CYS A 66 8.45 7.45 5.48
C CYS A 66 9.76 7.52 4.69
N ALA A 67 9.82 6.82 3.56
CA ALA A 67 11.05 6.73 2.76
C ALA A 67 11.36 8.02 2.01
N THR A 68 10.36 8.66 1.44
CA THR A 68 10.56 9.81 0.55
C THR A 68 10.13 11.14 1.13
N GLY A 69 9.31 11.12 2.17
CA GLY A 69 8.71 12.33 2.73
C GLY A 69 7.60 12.90 1.86
N GLU A 70 7.28 12.25 0.74
CA GLU A 70 6.23 12.73 -0.13
C GLU A 70 4.85 12.52 0.47
N HIS A 71 3.93 13.41 0.11
CA HIS A 71 2.56 13.32 0.59
C HIS A 71 1.90 12.03 0.07
N PHE A 72 1.18 11.35 0.98
CA PHE A 72 0.42 10.15 0.65
C PHE A 72 -1.06 10.51 0.63
N ASP A 73 -1.73 10.23 -0.49
CA ASP A 73 -3.16 10.46 -0.62
C ASP A 73 -3.91 9.13 -0.53
N PRO A 74 -4.55 8.85 0.63
CA PRO A 74 -5.24 7.57 0.81
C PRO A 74 -6.42 7.36 -0.14
N GLN A 75 -7.08 8.42 -0.57
CA GLN A 75 -8.18 8.27 -1.53
C GLN A 75 -7.67 7.79 -2.89
N THR A 76 -6.56 8.36 -3.35
CA THR A 76 -5.92 7.92 -4.58
C THR A 76 -5.47 6.47 -4.46
N PHE A 77 -4.97 6.09 -3.31
CA PHE A 77 -4.54 4.73 -3.07
C PHE A 77 -5.72 3.75 -3.13
N LEU A 78 -6.88 4.13 -2.57
CA LEU A 78 -8.07 3.29 -2.67
C LEU A 78 -8.50 3.07 -4.12
N LYS A 79 -8.40 4.09 -4.95
CA LYS A 79 -8.70 3.96 -6.38
C LYS A 79 -7.73 3.00 -7.05
N TYR A 80 -6.47 3.08 -6.68
CA TYR A 80 -5.45 2.18 -7.19
C TYR A 80 -5.78 0.73 -6.83
N LEU A 81 -6.18 0.48 -5.59
CA LEU A 81 -6.56 -0.87 -5.16
C LEU A 81 -7.76 -1.38 -5.95
N ALA A 82 -8.72 -0.52 -6.25
CA ALA A 82 -9.87 -0.90 -7.05
C ALA A 82 -9.45 -1.32 -8.47
N ASP A 83 -8.45 -0.64 -9.03
CA ASP A 83 -7.94 -0.98 -10.34
C ASP A 83 -7.25 -2.33 -10.37
N LEU A 84 -6.66 -2.76 -9.27
CA LEU A 84 -6.00 -4.07 -9.21
C LEU A 84 -6.96 -5.23 -9.40
N TRP A 85 -8.26 -5.01 -9.21
CA TRP A 85 -9.26 -6.04 -9.48
C TRP A 85 -9.44 -6.29 -10.97
N LYS A 86 -9.20 -5.27 -11.79
CA LYS A 86 -9.47 -5.32 -13.23
C LYS A 86 -8.28 -5.84 -14.02
N PHE A 87 -7.09 -5.46 -13.62
CA PHE A 87 -5.87 -5.86 -14.34
C PHE A 87 -4.68 -5.77 -13.42
N ARG A 88 -3.66 -6.56 -13.75
CA ARG A 88 -2.42 -6.54 -12.97
C ARG A 88 -1.59 -5.33 -13.36
N PRO A 89 -0.86 -4.76 -12.41
CA PRO A 89 0.03 -3.65 -12.72
C PRO A 89 1.18 -4.13 -13.59
N THR A 90 1.35 -3.50 -14.75
CA THR A 90 2.46 -3.80 -15.65
C THR A 90 3.52 -2.72 -15.59
N LYS A 91 3.20 -1.61 -14.97
CA LYS A 91 4.11 -0.50 -14.75
C LYS A 91 3.66 0.25 -13.52
N LYS A 92 4.54 1.09 -13.00
CA LYS A 92 4.22 1.85 -11.81
C LYS A 92 3.06 2.80 -12.04
N HIS A 93 2.15 2.83 -11.10
CA HIS A 93 1.18 3.88 -11.01
C HIS A 93 1.93 5.19 -10.68
N PRO A 94 1.52 6.36 -11.22
CA PRO A 94 2.19 7.63 -10.92
C PRO A 94 2.32 7.90 -9.42
N PHE A 95 1.41 7.39 -8.65
CA PHE A 95 1.37 7.45 -7.21
C PHE A 95 2.47 6.61 -6.54
N LEU A 96 3.07 5.68 -7.27
CA LEU A 96 4.08 4.75 -6.77
C LEU A 96 5.48 5.11 -7.25
N LYS A 97 5.80 6.37 -7.31
CA LYS A 97 7.11 6.84 -7.77
C LYS A 97 8.17 6.75 -6.69
N TYR A 98 8.23 5.64 -6.00
CA TYR A 98 9.17 5.44 -4.91
C TYR A 98 10.38 4.71 -5.42
N SER A 99 11.53 5.15 -4.99
CA SER A 99 12.80 4.61 -5.49
C SER A 99 12.92 3.10 -5.31
N GLU A 100 12.34 2.55 -4.28
CA GLU A 100 12.41 1.12 -4.02
C GLU A 100 11.75 0.28 -5.10
N TYR A 101 10.94 0.88 -5.97
CA TYR A 101 10.29 0.18 -7.06
C TYR A 101 10.99 0.34 -8.40
N ASP A 102 12.02 1.14 -8.43
CA ASP A 102 12.75 1.43 -9.67
C ASP A 102 13.89 0.47 -9.94
N LYS A 103 13.93 -0.59 -9.20
CA LYS A 103 15.02 -1.57 -9.29
C LYS A 103 14.76 -2.66 -10.28
#